data_8bdb8d60e7e6d15903ed996aa5f90027
#
_entry.id   8bdb8d60e7e6d15903ed996aa5f90027
#
_cell.length_a   1.000
_cell.length_b   1.000
_cell.length_c   1.000
_cell.angle_alpha   90.00
_cell.angle_beta   90.00
_cell.angle_gamma   90.00
#
_symmetry.space_group_name_H-M   'P 1'
#
loop_
_entity.id
_entity.type
_entity.pdbx_description
1 polymer ?
#
loop_
_entity_poly.entity_id
_entity_poly.type
_entity_poly.pdbx_seq_one_letter_code
_entity_poly.pdbx_strand_id
1 'polypeptide(L)'
;MYKISPTKLALLSAAFCALTLAFSHNASANTVLGFFPGDTHVVGTVTPGSPASPADVRDYINFMIKLSLGDSVNHDFGGAEGIQKITRTTNMFANLPTASATGAVTGTGITIDLNLYGKFTYLFAKYDGQRDISQVWYIGGLTGQITIPLLGPKGHALSGWILFGPTGGSVPDGGATVTLLGVALGALGVVRRYLTG
;
A
#
# COMPACT_ATOMS: atom_id res chain seq x y z
N MET A 1 42.19 -38.43 -6.58
CA MET A 1 42.24 -36.96 -6.43
C MET A 1 41.61 -36.33 -7.68
N TYR A 2 40.36 -35.86 -7.59
CA TYR A 2 39.61 -35.35 -8.76
C TYR A 2 40.06 -33.91 -9.04
N LYS A 3 40.72 -33.65 -10.16
CA LYS A 3 41.12 -32.31 -10.59
C LYS A 3 39.87 -31.62 -11.21
N ILE A 4 39.26 -30.69 -10.49
CA ILE A 4 38.20 -29.83 -11.05
C ILE A 4 38.87 -28.83 -12.00
N SER A 5 38.43 -28.78 -13.25
CA SER A 5 38.90 -27.82 -14.25
C SER A 5 38.55 -26.38 -13.81
N PRO A 6 39.47 -25.41 -13.99
CA PRO A 6 39.22 -24.02 -13.60
C PRO A 6 38.00 -23.39 -14.27
N THR A 7 37.63 -23.85 -15.46
CA THR A 7 36.43 -23.43 -16.16
C THR A 7 35.14 -23.91 -15.44
N LYS A 8 35.15 -25.11 -14.83
CA LYS A 8 34.00 -25.62 -14.06
C LYS A 8 33.84 -24.85 -12.73
N LEU A 9 34.94 -24.42 -12.12
CA LEU A 9 34.91 -23.62 -10.90
C LEU A 9 34.40 -22.21 -11.16
N ALA A 10 34.76 -21.58 -12.27
CA ALA A 10 34.27 -20.27 -12.67
C ALA A 10 32.77 -20.26 -12.97
N LEU A 11 32.23 -21.32 -13.60
CA LEU A 11 30.79 -21.48 -13.85
C LEU A 11 29.97 -21.69 -12.57
N LEU A 12 30.49 -22.45 -11.60
CA LEU A 12 29.85 -22.63 -10.32
C LEU A 12 29.80 -21.31 -9.51
N SER A 13 30.87 -20.51 -9.53
CA SER A 13 30.90 -19.23 -8.84
C SER A 13 29.96 -18.20 -9.48
N ALA A 14 29.84 -18.16 -10.79
CA ALA A 14 28.92 -17.30 -11.52
C ALA A 14 27.44 -17.67 -11.22
N ALA A 15 27.12 -18.96 -11.16
CA ALA A 15 25.77 -19.43 -10.80
C ALA A 15 25.43 -19.10 -9.35
N PHE A 16 26.39 -19.20 -8.42
CA PHE A 16 26.18 -18.84 -7.02
C PHE A 16 25.99 -17.33 -6.83
N CYS A 17 26.74 -16.48 -7.52
CA CYS A 17 26.54 -15.02 -7.52
C CYS A 17 25.19 -14.61 -8.10
N ALA A 18 24.74 -15.26 -9.19
CA ALA A 18 23.43 -14.99 -9.76
C ALA A 18 22.30 -15.38 -8.81
N LEU A 19 22.46 -16.47 -8.05
CA LEU A 19 21.48 -16.91 -7.07
C LEU A 19 21.39 -15.95 -5.86
N THR A 20 22.51 -15.44 -5.37
CA THR A 20 22.53 -14.47 -4.26
C THR A 20 21.91 -13.13 -4.62
N LEU A 21 22.06 -12.67 -5.86
CA LEU A 21 21.42 -11.45 -6.35
C LEU A 21 19.89 -11.60 -6.49
N ALA A 22 19.39 -12.82 -6.76
CA ALA A 22 17.95 -13.07 -6.84
C ALA A 22 17.27 -13.05 -5.47
N PHE A 23 18.00 -13.21 -4.37
CA PHE A 23 17.51 -13.15 -2.99
C PHE A 23 17.80 -11.81 -2.29
N SER A 24 18.20 -10.77 -3.03
CA SER A 24 18.24 -9.43 -2.45
C SER A 24 16.80 -9.03 -2.09
N HIS A 25 16.42 -9.29 -0.85
CA HIS A 25 15.19 -8.80 -0.27
C HIS A 25 15.26 -7.27 -0.36
N ASN A 26 14.32 -6.68 -1.07
CA ASN A 26 14.14 -5.24 -1.01
C ASN A 26 14.01 -4.88 0.47
N ALA A 27 14.94 -4.08 0.98
CA ALA A 27 14.81 -3.53 2.32
C ALA A 27 13.46 -2.81 2.38
N SER A 28 12.52 -3.38 3.13
CA SER A 28 11.19 -2.82 3.26
C SER A 28 11.31 -1.53 4.07
N ALA A 29 11.15 -0.40 3.43
CA ALA A 29 11.13 0.88 4.14
C ALA A 29 9.92 0.91 5.07
N ASN A 30 10.13 1.29 6.32
CA ASN A 30 9.02 1.59 7.24
C ASN A 30 8.70 3.08 7.11
N THR A 31 7.52 3.41 6.58
CA THR A 31 7.03 4.77 6.46
C THR A 31 6.10 5.07 7.62
N VAL A 32 6.43 6.07 8.42
CA VAL A 32 5.57 6.55 9.51
C VAL A 32 4.71 7.69 8.98
N LEU A 33 3.40 7.47 8.93
CA LEU A 33 2.42 8.48 8.56
C LEU A 33 2.03 9.32 9.79
N GLY A 34 1.77 10.58 9.57
CA GLY A 34 1.37 11.54 10.60
C GLY A 34 0.13 12.33 10.20
N PHE A 35 -0.11 13.45 10.88
CA PHE A 35 -1.19 14.38 10.57
C PHE A 35 -0.68 15.63 9.87
N PHE A 36 -1.58 16.29 9.12
CA PHE A 36 -1.29 17.61 8.55
C PHE A 36 -1.13 18.66 9.68
N PRO A 37 -0.17 19.60 9.58
CA PRO A 37 0.71 19.85 8.44
C PRO A 37 2.03 19.05 8.42
N GLY A 38 2.28 18.19 9.40
CA GLY A 38 3.57 17.50 9.55
C GLY A 38 3.81 16.39 8.53
N ASP A 39 2.75 15.81 7.92
CA ASP A 39 2.87 14.73 6.94
C ASP A 39 2.38 15.17 5.56
N THR A 40 3.25 15.04 4.58
CA THR A 40 2.95 15.40 3.18
C THR A 40 2.04 14.40 2.46
N HIS A 41 1.84 13.21 3.00
CA HIS A 41 0.94 12.21 2.43
C HIS A 41 -0.54 12.50 2.70
N VAL A 42 -0.84 13.40 3.64
CA VAL A 42 -2.24 13.71 4.01
C VAL A 42 -2.98 14.36 2.84
N VAL A 43 -4.06 13.73 2.40
CA VAL A 43 -4.98 14.24 1.39
C VAL A 43 -6.01 15.15 2.01
N GLY A 44 -6.57 14.74 3.16
CA GLY A 44 -7.59 15.50 3.83
C GLY A 44 -8.23 14.76 5.00
N THR A 45 -9.32 15.32 5.50
CA THR A 45 -10.06 14.79 6.65
C THR A 45 -11.54 14.72 6.37
N VAL A 46 -12.21 13.81 7.10
CA VAL A 46 -13.67 13.61 7.08
C VAL A 46 -14.18 13.65 8.52
N THR A 47 -15.22 14.43 8.78
CA THR A 47 -15.83 14.56 10.12
C THR A 47 -17.35 14.50 10.01
N PRO A 48 -18.02 13.59 10.70
CA PRO A 48 -17.52 12.58 11.65
C PRO A 48 -16.83 11.36 10.99
N GLY A 49 -16.90 11.15 9.67
CA GLY A 49 -16.36 9.97 9.01
C GLY A 49 -17.08 8.66 9.33
N SER A 50 -18.36 8.75 9.71
CA SER A 50 -19.21 7.61 10.02
C SER A 50 -20.54 7.78 9.27
N PRO A 51 -21.07 6.72 8.62
CA PRO A 51 -20.52 5.36 8.54
C PRO A 51 -19.18 5.31 7.81
N ALA A 52 -18.47 4.19 7.96
CA ALA A 52 -17.14 3.99 7.40
C ALA A 52 -17.03 2.61 6.72
N SER A 53 -18.07 2.21 5.98
CA SER A 53 -17.93 1.07 5.06
C SER A 53 -17.02 1.44 3.88
N PRO A 54 -16.43 0.47 3.19
CA PRO A 54 -15.60 0.77 2.03
C PRO A 54 -16.34 1.58 0.95
N ALA A 55 -17.65 1.41 0.80
CA ALA A 55 -18.45 2.17 -0.17
C ALA A 55 -18.57 3.64 0.24
N ASP A 56 -18.93 3.91 1.51
CA ASP A 56 -19.09 5.27 2.03
C ASP A 56 -17.77 6.05 1.95
N VAL A 57 -16.69 5.42 2.42
CA VAL A 57 -15.37 6.05 2.43
C VAL A 57 -14.81 6.31 1.01
N ARG A 58 -15.10 5.42 0.05
CA ARG A 58 -14.82 5.69 -1.37
C ARG A 58 -15.47 6.99 -1.82
N ASP A 59 -16.72 7.22 -1.43
CA ASP A 59 -17.46 8.41 -1.85
C ASP A 59 -16.91 9.68 -1.17
N TYR A 60 -16.51 9.57 0.10
CA TYR A 60 -15.80 10.65 0.80
C TYR A 60 -14.48 11.01 0.10
N ILE A 61 -13.66 10.03 -0.24
CA ILE A 61 -12.38 10.26 -0.93
C ILE A 61 -12.63 10.87 -2.31
N ASN A 62 -13.55 10.31 -3.10
CA ASN A 62 -13.84 10.77 -4.44
C ASN A 62 -14.44 12.17 -4.49
N PHE A 63 -15.15 12.59 -3.45
CA PHE A 63 -15.57 13.96 -3.28
C PHE A 63 -14.40 14.87 -2.89
N MET A 64 -13.61 14.45 -1.90
CA MET A 64 -12.45 15.19 -1.38
C MET A 64 -11.44 15.57 -2.48
N ILE A 65 -11.09 14.63 -3.36
CA ILE A 65 -10.08 14.85 -4.40
C ILE A 65 -10.54 15.85 -5.49
N LYS A 66 -11.83 16.18 -5.56
CA LYS A 66 -12.39 17.18 -6.46
C LYS A 66 -12.41 18.59 -5.85
N LEU A 67 -12.22 18.71 -4.54
CA LEU A 67 -12.15 20.01 -3.87
C LEU A 67 -10.85 20.73 -4.21
N SER A 68 -10.89 22.06 -4.22
CA SER A 68 -9.68 22.88 -4.29
C SER A 68 -8.83 22.67 -3.03
N LEU A 69 -7.54 22.92 -3.15
CA LEU A 69 -6.61 22.78 -2.03
C LEU A 69 -6.97 23.76 -0.91
N GLY A 70 -7.08 23.24 0.31
CA GLY A 70 -7.46 24.01 1.49
C GLY A 70 -8.97 24.18 1.70
N ASP A 71 -9.81 23.74 0.76
CA ASP A 71 -11.27 23.85 0.91
C ASP A 71 -11.81 22.92 2.00
N SER A 72 -12.88 23.38 2.64
CA SER A 72 -13.63 22.64 3.64
C SER A 72 -15.13 22.83 3.40
N VAL A 73 -15.82 21.75 3.09
CA VAL A 73 -17.23 21.77 2.67
C VAL A 73 -18.03 20.75 3.47
N ASN A 74 -19.24 21.16 3.90
CA ASN A 74 -20.24 20.21 4.38
C ASN A 74 -20.99 19.66 3.18
N HIS A 75 -20.95 18.34 3.00
CA HIS A 75 -21.64 17.66 1.91
C HIS A 75 -22.58 16.60 2.46
N ASP A 76 -23.81 16.61 1.96
CA ASP A 76 -24.79 15.58 2.29
C ASP A 76 -24.69 14.43 1.28
N PHE A 77 -24.19 13.28 1.75
CA PHE A 77 -24.09 12.06 0.96
C PHE A 77 -25.42 11.29 0.92
N GLY A 78 -26.40 11.71 1.72
CA GLY A 78 -27.69 11.07 1.84
C GLY A 78 -27.68 9.79 2.69
N GLY A 79 -28.86 9.16 2.82
CA GLY A 79 -28.99 7.88 3.52
C GLY A 79 -28.43 7.87 4.95
N ALA A 80 -27.69 6.81 5.27
CA ALA A 80 -27.03 6.64 6.57
C ALA A 80 -25.77 7.50 6.73
N GLU A 81 -25.16 7.94 5.63
CA GLU A 81 -23.94 8.74 5.61
C GLU A 81 -24.19 10.16 6.09
N GLY A 82 -25.34 10.73 5.68
CA GLY A 82 -25.74 12.08 6.07
C GLY A 82 -24.70 13.15 5.69
N ILE A 83 -24.68 14.21 6.50
CA ILE A 83 -23.80 15.35 6.28
C ILE A 83 -22.40 15.05 6.85
N GLN A 84 -21.40 15.09 5.98
CA GLN A 84 -20.00 14.99 6.31
C GLN A 84 -19.28 16.30 6.01
N LYS A 85 -18.44 16.75 6.93
CA LYS A 85 -17.51 17.84 6.66
C LYS A 85 -16.24 17.26 6.02
N ILE A 86 -16.03 17.56 4.76
CA ILE A 86 -14.86 17.12 3.98
C ILE A 86 -13.89 18.29 3.89
N THR A 87 -12.66 18.07 4.29
CA THR A 87 -11.58 19.07 4.20
C THR A 87 -10.45 18.52 3.34
N ARG A 88 -10.10 19.25 2.29
CA ARG A 88 -8.93 19.00 1.46
C ARG A 88 -7.74 19.76 2.04
N THR A 89 -6.58 19.09 2.23
CA THR A 89 -5.37 19.78 2.67
C THR A 89 -4.77 20.65 1.55
N THR A 90 -3.79 21.48 1.92
CA THR A 90 -3.01 22.28 0.96
C THR A 90 -1.87 21.49 0.31
N ASN A 91 -1.66 20.22 0.67
CA ASN A 91 -0.67 19.38 0.04
C ASN A 91 -1.00 19.16 -1.43
N MET A 92 -0.04 19.45 -2.29
CA MET A 92 -0.19 19.37 -3.72
C MET A 92 0.12 17.96 -4.21
N PHE A 93 -0.94 17.22 -4.55
CA PHE A 93 -0.82 15.98 -5.30
C PHE A 93 -1.35 16.20 -6.71
N ALA A 94 -0.53 15.94 -7.72
CA ALA A 94 -0.97 15.97 -9.10
C ALA A 94 -1.74 14.69 -9.44
N ASN A 95 -2.88 14.85 -10.12
CA ASN A 95 -3.63 13.75 -10.74
C ASN A 95 -3.97 12.59 -9.78
N LEU A 96 -4.58 12.91 -8.65
CA LEU A 96 -5.08 11.90 -7.72
C LEU A 96 -6.11 11.00 -8.41
N PRO A 97 -5.88 9.67 -8.48
CA PRO A 97 -6.85 8.75 -9.08
C PRO A 97 -8.09 8.59 -8.20
N THR A 98 -9.20 8.19 -8.80
CA THR A 98 -10.41 7.86 -8.03
C THR A 98 -10.19 6.61 -7.17
N ALA A 99 -10.75 6.61 -5.96
CA ALA A 99 -10.77 5.44 -5.10
C ALA A 99 -11.79 4.41 -5.60
N SER A 100 -11.47 3.12 -5.45
CA SER A 100 -12.41 2.02 -5.71
C SER A 100 -12.65 1.22 -4.44
N ALA A 101 -13.90 0.93 -4.13
CA ALA A 101 -14.25 0.02 -3.03
C ALA A 101 -14.01 -1.46 -3.39
N THR A 102 -13.85 -1.79 -4.68
CA THR A 102 -13.55 -3.14 -5.12
C THR A 102 -12.14 -3.53 -4.67
N GLY A 103 -12.02 -4.63 -3.93
CA GLY A 103 -10.74 -5.08 -3.40
C GLY A 103 -10.22 -4.24 -2.23
N ALA A 104 -11.05 -3.38 -1.62
CA ALA A 104 -10.68 -2.67 -0.41
C ALA A 104 -10.38 -3.65 0.74
N VAL A 105 -9.36 -3.34 1.54
CA VAL A 105 -8.94 -4.15 2.69
C VAL A 105 -9.13 -3.35 3.97
N THR A 106 -9.72 -3.97 4.98
CA THR A 106 -9.97 -3.36 6.29
C THR A 106 -9.12 -3.97 7.38
N GLY A 107 -8.78 -3.19 8.39
CA GLY A 107 -8.02 -3.69 9.55
C GLY A 107 -8.05 -2.72 10.74
N THR A 108 -7.38 -3.10 11.82
CA THR A 108 -7.40 -2.37 13.10
C THR A 108 -6.02 -2.10 13.70
N GLY A 109 -4.95 -2.69 13.23
CA GLY A 109 -3.61 -2.44 13.76
C GLY A 109 -3.02 -1.11 13.31
N ILE A 110 -2.00 -0.61 14.03
CA ILE A 110 -1.28 0.61 13.65
C ILE A 110 -0.19 0.39 12.60
N THR A 111 0.25 -0.85 12.40
CA THR A 111 1.24 -1.24 11.40
C THR A 111 0.57 -2.05 10.30
N ILE A 112 0.78 -1.66 9.06
CA ILE A 112 0.16 -2.24 7.88
C ILE A 112 1.28 -2.63 6.91
N ASP A 113 1.35 -3.89 6.54
CA ASP A 113 2.33 -4.37 5.55
C ASP A 113 1.69 -4.34 4.15
N LEU A 114 2.07 -3.35 3.35
CA LEU A 114 1.54 -3.18 2.00
C LEU A 114 1.94 -4.32 1.05
N ASN A 115 3.01 -5.06 1.36
CA ASN A 115 3.45 -6.18 0.54
C ASN A 115 2.47 -7.36 0.59
N LEU A 116 1.71 -7.48 1.70
CA LEU A 116 0.72 -8.55 1.87
C LEU A 116 -0.54 -8.33 1.03
N TYR A 117 -0.86 -7.07 0.72
CA TYR A 117 -2.17 -6.70 0.17
C TYR A 117 -2.12 -6.17 -1.28
N GLY A 118 -0.93 -5.92 -1.83
CA GLY A 118 -0.77 -5.40 -3.18
C GLY A 118 -0.61 -3.87 -3.27
N LYS A 119 -0.92 -3.30 -4.44
CA LYS A 119 -0.78 -1.86 -4.66
C LYS A 119 -2.03 -1.12 -4.22
N PHE A 120 -1.87 -0.20 -3.27
CA PHE A 120 -2.93 0.67 -2.80
C PHE A 120 -2.64 2.13 -3.12
N THR A 121 -3.70 2.92 -3.17
CA THR A 121 -3.65 4.34 -3.52
C THR A 121 -3.95 5.21 -2.32
N TYR A 122 -4.96 4.81 -1.53
CA TYR A 122 -5.39 5.56 -0.35
C TYR A 122 -5.46 4.67 0.87
N LEU A 123 -5.18 5.30 2.00
CA LEU A 123 -5.47 4.80 3.33
C LEU A 123 -6.43 5.76 4.01
N PHE A 124 -7.52 5.24 4.53
CA PHE A 124 -8.43 5.94 5.41
C PHE A 124 -8.30 5.35 6.80
N ALA A 125 -8.14 6.18 7.83
CA ALA A 125 -8.19 5.74 9.21
C ALA A 125 -9.27 6.51 9.98
N LYS A 126 -10.07 5.75 10.73
CA LYS A 126 -11.12 6.26 11.60
C LYS A 126 -10.64 6.23 13.04
N TYR A 127 -10.83 7.34 13.72
CA TYR A 127 -10.56 7.46 15.15
C TYR A 127 -11.90 7.56 15.92
N ASP A 128 -11.98 6.91 17.09
CA ASP A 128 -13.21 6.88 17.88
C ASP A 128 -13.50 8.22 18.53
N GLY A 129 -14.81 8.57 18.58
CA GLY A 129 -15.29 9.79 19.20
C GLY A 129 -16.31 10.50 18.32
N GLN A 130 -17.41 11.01 18.93
CA GLN A 130 -18.49 11.70 18.20
C GLN A 130 -18.05 12.96 17.44
N ARG A 131 -16.86 13.47 17.71
CA ARG A 131 -16.27 14.67 17.08
C ARG A 131 -14.86 14.44 16.57
N ASP A 132 -14.45 13.20 16.43
CA ASP A 132 -13.12 12.93 15.94
C ASP A 132 -13.04 13.02 14.41
N ILE A 133 -11.81 13.13 13.92
CA ILE A 133 -11.49 13.40 12.54
C ILE A 133 -10.94 12.12 11.94
N SER A 134 -11.63 11.58 10.95
CA SER A 134 -11.06 10.52 10.12
C SER A 134 -10.07 11.12 9.12
N GLN A 135 -8.96 10.44 8.91
CA GLN A 135 -7.86 10.91 8.09
C GLN A 135 -7.73 10.12 6.80
N VAL A 136 -7.41 10.80 5.72
CA VAL A 136 -7.09 10.19 4.41
C VAL A 136 -5.66 10.51 4.02
N TRP A 137 -4.88 9.48 3.71
CA TRP A 137 -3.53 9.60 3.13
C TRP A 137 -3.50 9.06 1.71
N TYR A 138 -2.69 9.70 0.87
CA TYR A 138 -2.27 9.14 -0.40
C TYR A 138 -1.03 8.29 -0.18
N ILE A 139 -1.13 7.00 -0.44
CA ILE A 139 -0.06 6.03 -0.23
C ILE A 139 0.42 5.40 -1.54
N GLY A 140 -0.03 5.96 -2.67
CA GLY A 140 0.38 5.49 -3.99
C GLY A 140 1.89 5.57 -4.17
N GLY A 141 2.49 4.43 -4.51
CA GLY A 141 3.94 4.31 -4.65
C GLY A 141 4.69 3.91 -3.38
N LEU A 142 4.05 3.90 -2.21
CA LEU A 142 4.64 3.34 -1.00
C LEU A 142 4.67 1.82 -1.08
N THR A 143 5.73 1.23 -0.52
CA THR A 143 5.95 -0.22 -0.40
C THR A 143 6.46 -0.55 0.99
N GLY A 144 6.34 -1.81 1.39
CA GLY A 144 6.81 -2.25 2.70
C GLY A 144 5.79 -1.97 3.79
N GLN A 145 6.28 -1.63 4.98
CA GLN A 145 5.44 -1.34 6.13
C GLN A 145 5.14 0.14 6.26
N ILE A 146 3.88 0.46 6.58
CA ILE A 146 3.47 1.78 7.01
C ILE A 146 2.97 1.71 8.45
N THR A 147 3.25 2.75 9.22
CA THR A 147 2.76 2.92 10.59
C THR A 147 1.89 4.16 10.65
N ILE A 148 0.67 4.03 11.17
CA ILE A 148 -0.28 5.13 11.36
C ILE A 148 -0.38 5.53 12.83
N PRO A 149 -0.76 6.77 13.15
CA PRO A 149 -0.92 7.21 14.54
C PRO A 149 -1.92 6.35 15.30
N LEU A 150 -1.57 5.95 16.52
CA LEU A 150 -2.45 5.24 17.44
C LEU A 150 -3.61 6.13 17.91
N LEU A 151 -3.34 7.42 18.09
CA LEU A 151 -4.30 8.41 18.55
C LEU A 151 -4.56 9.42 17.45
N GLY A 152 -5.82 9.78 17.26
CA GLY A 152 -6.26 10.84 16.36
C GLY A 152 -5.86 12.24 16.84
N PRO A 153 -6.09 13.29 16.04
CA PRO A 153 -5.70 14.66 16.37
C PRO A 153 -6.31 15.19 17.67
N LYS A 154 -7.39 14.61 18.13
CA LYS A 154 -8.08 14.97 19.39
C LYS A 154 -7.82 13.97 20.53
N GLY A 155 -6.87 13.04 20.33
CA GLY A 155 -6.48 12.08 21.35
C GLY A 155 -7.33 10.82 21.44
N HIS A 156 -8.30 10.62 20.54
CA HIS A 156 -9.11 9.40 20.49
C HIS A 156 -8.37 8.26 19.78
N ALA A 157 -8.63 7.04 20.23
CA ALA A 157 -7.95 5.86 19.71
C ALA A 157 -8.35 5.53 18.26
N LEU A 158 -7.43 4.92 17.53
CA LEU A 158 -7.72 4.32 16.22
C LEU A 158 -8.76 3.22 16.36
N SER A 159 -9.87 3.34 15.64
CA SER A 159 -10.94 2.33 15.61
C SER A 159 -10.76 1.34 14.45
N GLY A 160 -10.20 1.81 13.35
CA GLY A 160 -9.90 0.96 12.20
C GLY A 160 -9.42 1.75 10.99
N TRP A 161 -9.02 1.01 9.96
CA TRP A 161 -8.55 1.59 8.70
C TRP A 161 -9.06 0.82 7.50
N ILE A 162 -9.04 1.47 6.34
CA ILE A 162 -9.42 0.91 5.04
C ILE A 162 -8.35 1.30 4.01
N LEU A 163 -7.83 0.31 3.28
CA LEU A 163 -6.97 0.50 2.11
C LEU A 163 -7.81 0.45 0.84
N PHE A 164 -7.54 1.37 -0.08
CA PHE A 164 -8.19 1.46 -1.38
C PHE A 164 -7.17 1.28 -2.49
N GLY A 165 -7.43 0.32 -3.37
CA GLY A 165 -6.66 0.10 -4.58
C GLY A 165 -6.98 1.11 -5.69
N PRO A 166 -6.18 1.14 -6.76
CA PRO A 166 -6.52 1.89 -7.98
C PRO A 166 -7.76 1.27 -8.64
N THR A 167 -8.58 2.10 -9.27
CA THR A 167 -9.64 1.63 -10.17
C THR A 167 -9.01 0.78 -11.27
N GLY A 168 -9.31 -0.51 -11.28
CA GLY A 168 -8.69 -1.47 -12.21
C GLY A 168 -7.55 -2.28 -11.59
N GLY A 169 -7.72 -2.73 -10.34
CA GLY A 169 -6.73 -3.50 -9.60
C GLY A 169 -6.11 -4.62 -10.42
N SER A 170 -4.84 -4.48 -10.77
CA SER A 170 -4.03 -5.62 -11.17
C SER A 170 -3.87 -6.52 -9.94
N VAL A 171 -4.49 -7.68 -9.98
CA VAL A 171 -4.15 -8.80 -9.09
C VAL A 171 -2.62 -8.93 -9.10
N PRO A 172 -1.97 -9.18 -7.95
CA PRO A 172 -0.53 -9.43 -7.95
C PRO A 172 -0.21 -10.45 -9.03
N ASP A 173 0.55 -10.01 -10.02
CA ASP A 173 0.83 -10.85 -11.17
C ASP A 173 1.70 -12.03 -10.70
N GLY A 174 1.11 -13.22 -10.66
CA GLY A 174 1.85 -14.47 -10.39
C GLY A 174 2.97 -14.75 -11.40
N GLY A 175 3.09 -13.90 -12.44
CA GLY A 175 4.08 -14.00 -13.48
C GLY A 175 5.52 -13.99 -12.96
N ALA A 176 5.82 -13.21 -11.93
CA ALA A 176 7.15 -13.20 -11.33
C ALA A 176 7.50 -14.55 -10.68
N THR A 177 6.54 -15.17 -10.00
CA THR A 177 6.71 -16.50 -9.36
C THR A 177 6.89 -17.60 -10.39
N VAL A 178 6.10 -17.57 -11.48
CA VAL A 178 6.20 -18.54 -12.58
C VAL A 178 7.53 -18.36 -13.33
N THR A 179 7.97 -17.14 -13.56
CA THR A 179 9.26 -16.85 -14.19
C THR A 179 10.42 -17.34 -13.34
N LEU A 180 10.42 -17.06 -12.03
CA LEU A 180 11.43 -17.54 -11.07
C LEU A 180 11.48 -19.07 -11.02
N LEU A 181 10.31 -19.72 -10.97
CA LEU A 181 10.21 -21.18 -11.00
C LEU A 181 10.74 -21.74 -12.32
N GLY A 182 10.42 -21.13 -13.45
CA GLY A 182 10.91 -21.49 -14.76
C GLY A 182 12.42 -21.38 -14.88
N VAL A 183 13.02 -20.30 -14.39
CA VAL A 183 14.48 -20.11 -14.36
C VAL A 183 15.15 -21.13 -13.43
N ALA A 184 14.59 -21.41 -12.27
CA ALA A 184 15.13 -22.40 -11.33
C ALA A 184 15.11 -23.81 -11.92
N LEU A 185 14.02 -24.22 -12.54
CA LEU A 185 13.91 -25.53 -13.20
C LEU A 185 14.80 -25.64 -14.43
N GLY A 186 14.95 -24.56 -15.20
CA GLY A 186 15.87 -24.49 -16.34
C GLY A 186 17.34 -24.65 -15.91
N ALA A 187 17.72 -23.96 -14.84
CA ALA A 187 19.09 -24.08 -14.28
C ALA A 187 19.37 -25.52 -13.77
N LEU A 188 18.42 -26.16 -13.09
CA LEU A 188 18.53 -27.55 -12.68
C LEU A 188 18.67 -28.51 -13.86
N GLY A 189 17.96 -28.30 -14.95
CA GLY A 189 18.06 -29.09 -16.18
C GLY A 189 19.46 -29.00 -16.82
N VAL A 190 20.02 -27.79 -16.87
CA VAL A 190 21.38 -27.55 -17.38
C VAL A 190 22.43 -28.24 -16.51
N VAL A 191 22.34 -28.09 -15.18
CA VAL A 191 23.27 -28.72 -14.24
C VAL A 191 23.23 -30.25 -14.38
N ARG A 192 22.04 -30.85 -14.46
CA ARG A 192 21.88 -32.30 -14.65
C ARG A 192 22.58 -32.77 -15.93
N ARG A 193 22.44 -32.07 -17.04
CA ARG A 193 23.06 -32.42 -18.32
C ARG A 193 24.60 -32.40 -18.26
N TYR A 194 25.18 -31.48 -17.46
CA TYR A 194 26.66 -31.40 -17.28
C TYR A 194 27.23 -32.44 -16.30
N LEU A 195 26.39 -32.98 -15.40
CA LEU A 195 26.80 -33.99 -14.41
C LEU A 195 26.66 -35.43 -14.95
N THR A 196 25.74 -35.65 -15.90
CA THR A 196 25.43 -37.01 -16.42
C THR A 196 25.99 -37.26 -17.83
N GLY A 197 26.57 -36.31 -18.49
CA GLY A 197 27.33 -36.43 -19.76
C GLY A 197 28.83 -36.31 -19.50
#